data_b57eced5a565b400fac5ac6b08702249
#
_entry.id   b57eced5a565b400fac5ac6b08702249
#
_cell.length_a   1.000
_cell.length_b   1.000
_cell.length_c   1.000
_cell.angle_alpha   90.00
_cell.angle_beta   90.00
_cell.angle_gamma   90.00
#
_symmetry.space_group_name_H-M   'P 1'
#
loop_
_entity.id
_entity.type
_entity.pdbx_description
1 polymer ?
#
loop_
_entity_poly.entity_id
_entity_poly.type
_entity_poly.pdbx_seq_one_letter_code
_entity_poly.pdbx_strand_id
1 'polypeptide(L)'
;MRQTFKLERAEARLMAAAAITKAEEIKVFETVCIADDGGHPILIERMDGARITGPQIAWNKAFTAAGHKRSTHLFNQTPNGPALPGNEAFGIQWSFEGRFAVFVGGFPIVVDGEVVGGIGLSGGNGEQDTTCGVAALKALQEYFGSKHRVLVQADIKL
;
A
#
# COMPACT_ATOMS: atom_id res chain seq x y z
N MET A 1 -16.94 19.64 -10.60
CA MET A 1 -16.19 19.43 -9.35
C MET A 1 -16.66 18.13 -8.71
N ARG A 2 -15.76 17.35 -8.14
CA ARG A 2 -16.07 16.07 -7.47
C ARG A 2 -15.74 16.19 -5.98
N GLN A 3 -16.64 15.72 -5.11
CA GLN A 3 -16.34 15.56 -3.70
C GLN A 3 -15.58 14.25 -3.50
N THR A 4 -14.54 14.24 -2.66
CA THR A 4 -13.73 13.06 -2.36
C THR A 4 -13.55 12.95 -0.86
N PHE A 5 -13.50 11.71 -0.36
CA PHE A 5 -13.06 11.42 0.99
C PHE A 5 -11.55 11.63 1.12
N LYS A 6 -11.11 12.01 2.28
CA LYS A 6 -9.69 12.15 2.62
C LYS A 6 -9.39 11.33 3.86
N LEU A 7 -8.28 10.58 3.83
CA LEU A 7 -7.77 9.94 5.04
C LEU A 7 -7.29 10.98 6.04
N GLU A 8 -7.67 10.80 7.28
CA GLU A 8 -7.15 11.58 8.39
C GLU A 8 -5.98 10.86 9.09
N ARG A 9 -5.25 11.61 9.89
CA ARG A 9 -4.13 11.05 10.65
C ARG A 9 -4.55 9.92 11.60
N ALA A 10 -5.77 9.97 12.13
CA ALA A 10 -6.29 8.95 13.05
C ALA A 10 -6.40 7.59 12.35
N GLU A 11 -6.98 7.56 11.15
CA GLU A 11 -7.10 6.35 10.34
C GLU A 11 -5.71 5.83 9.90
N ALA A 12 -4.82 6.73 9.49
CA ALA A 12 -3.46 6.35 9.12
C ALA A 12 -2.71 5.68 10.28
N ARG A 13 -2.83 6.20 11.50
CA ARG A 13 -2.23 5.59 12.70
C ARG A 13 -2.83 4.25 13.06
N LEU A 14 -4.15 4.12 12.97
CA LEU A 14 -4.85 2.85 13.20
C LEU A 14 -4.36 1.77 12.23
N MET A 15 -4.26 2.10 10.94
CA MET A 15 -3.81 1.17 9.91
C MET A 15 -2.34 0.76 10.12
N ALA A 16 -1.46 1.71 10.39
CA ALA A 16 -0.06 1.42 10.64
C ALA A 16 0.12 0.54 11.89
N ALA A 17 -0.58 0.84 12.98
CA ALA A 17 -0.54 0.02 14.19
C ALA A 17 -1.00 -1.42 13.93
N ALA A 18 -2.06 -1.62 13.15
CA ALA A 18 -2.53 -2.97 12.80
C ALA A 18 -1.51 -3.74 11.94
N ALA A 19 -0.88 -3.07 10.97
CA ALA A 19 0.17 -3.66 10.15
C ALA A 19 1.38 -4.08 11.01
N ILE A 20 1.82 -3.21 11.94
CA ILE A 20 2.95 -3.49 12.84
C ILE A 20 2.62 -4.63 13.80
N THR A 21 1.43 -4.62 14.41
CA THR A 21 0.99 -5.74 15.26
C THR A 21 1.05 -7.06 14.49
N LYS A 22 0.58 -7.07 13.23
CA LYS A 22 0.65 -8.26 12.40
C LYS A 22 2.10 -8.65 12.07
N ALA A 23 2.97 -7.69 11.81
CA ALA A 23 4.40 -7.93 11.57
C ALA A 23 5.08 -8.57 12.79
N GLU A 24 4.76 -8.10 14.00
CA GLU A 24 5.25 -8.68 15.26
C GLU A 24 4.77 -10.13 15.44
N GLU A 25 3.49 -10.42 15.16
CA GLU A 25 2.91 -11.77 15.22
C GLU A 25 3.64 -12.75 14.30
N ILE A 26 3.94 -12.33 13.08
CA ILE A 26 4.64 -13.17 12.08
C ILE A 26 6.16 -13.03 12.12
N LYS A 27 6.70 -12.28 13.09
CA LYS A 27 8.13 -12.09 13.36
C LYS A 27 8.91 -11.53 12.17
N VAL A 28 8.37 -10.47 11.56
CA VAL A 28 9.03 -9.71 10.49
C VAL A 28 9.21 -8.26 10.93
N PHE A 29 10.32 -7.62 10.52
CA PHE A 29 10.60 -6.22 10.81
C PHE A 29 10.17 -5.37 9.62
N GLU A 30 9.07 -4.66 9.76
CA GLU A 30 8.44 -3.87 8.69
C GLU A 30 8.70 -2.37 8.79
N THR A 31 8.64 -1.73 7.64
CA THR A 31 8.34 -0.31 7.52
C THR A 31 7.00 -0.15 6.84
N VAL A 32 6.13 0.64 7.42
CA VAL A 32 4.77 0.92 6.93
C VAL A 32 4.69 2.38 6.51
N CYS A 33 4.16 2.65 5.32
CA CYS A 33 3.79 3.99 4.86
C CYS A 33 2.30 4.04 4.55
N ILE A 34 1.60 5.01 5.11
CA ILE A 34 0.24 5.39 4.71
C ILE A 34 0.34 6.73 4.00
N ALA A 35 -0.10 6.76 2.74
CA ALA A 35 -0.13 7.97 1.92
C ALA A 35 -1.57 8.40 1.61
N ASP A 36 -1.76 9.68 1.33
CA ASP A 36 -3.01 10.24 0.84
C ASP A 36 -3.29 9.88 -0.63
N ASP A 37 -4.38 10.36 -1.18
CA ASP A 37 -4.77 10.16 -2.59
C ASP A 37 -3.83 10.84 -3.61
N GLY A 38 -2.99 11.76 -3.17
CA GLY A 38 -1.91 12.36 -3.96
C GLY A 38 -0.58 11.60 -3.86
N GLY A 39 -0.53 10.53 -3.06
CA GLY A 39 0.69 9.74 -2.83
C GLY A 39 1.67 10.38 -1.83
N HIS A 40 1.26 11.43 -1.12
CA HIS A 40 2.07 12.06 -0.08
C HIS A 40 1.92 11.34 1.25
N PRO A 41 2.99 11.10 2.02
CA PRO A 41 2.91 10.34 3.25
C PRO A 41 2.16 11.13 4.33
N ILE A 42 1.14 10.49 4.93
CA ILE A 42 0.51 10.94 6.17
C ILE A 42 1.33 10.41 7.35
N LEU A 43 1.82 9.18 7.24
CA LEU A 43 2.60 8.50 8.25
C LEU A 43 3.60 7.54 7.61
N ILE A 44 4.83 7.54 8.12
CA ILE A 44 5.81 6.49 7.89
C ILE A 44 6.30 6.02 9.26
N GLU A 45 6.21 4.72 9.52
CA GLU A 45 6.68 4.10 10.75
C GLU A 45 7.59 2.93 10.43
N ARG A 46 8.82 2.97 10.95
CA ARG A 46 9.82 1.92 10.78
C ARG A 46 10.05 1.23 12.12
N MET A 47 9.82 -0.09 12.16
CA MET A 47 10.11 -0.89 13.33
C MET A 47 11.61 -0.90 13.64
N ASP A 48 11.96 -1.03 14.90
CA ASP A 48 13.35 -1.26 15.31
C ASP A 48 13.88 -2.54 14.65
N GLY A 49 15.06 -2.44 14.04
CA GLY A 49 15.65 -3.55 13.28
C GLY A 49 15.19 -3.67 11.82
N ALA A 50 14.18 -2.90 11.36
CA ALA A 50 13.82 -2.86 9.95
C ALA A 50 14.91 -2.18 9.09
N ARG A 51 14.96 -2.55 7.81
CA ARG A 51 15.99 -2.05 6.86
C ARG A 51 15.96 -0.54 6.74
N ILE A 52 17.12 0.10 6.63
CA ILE A 52 17.25 1.55 6.45
C ILE A 52 16.66 2.06 5.13
N THR A 53 16.55 1.21 4.11
CA THR A 53 15.91 1.50 2.82
C THR A 53 14.39 1.38 2.88
N GLY A 54 13.84 0.79 3.93
CA GLY A 54 12.42 0.53 4.11
C GLY A 54 11.53 1.76 3.96
N PRO A 55 11.84 2.91 4.57
CA PRO A 55 10.98 4.10 4.49
C PRO A 55 10.74 4.57 3.05
N GLN A 56 11.79 4.64 2.23
CA GLN A 56 11.63 5.07 0.84
C GLN A 56 10.88 4.03 0.00
N ILE A 57 11.17 2.73 0.20
CA ILE A 57 10.50 1.65 -0.54
C ILE A 57 9.02 1.57 -0.17
N ALA A 58 8.68 1.64 1.12
CA ALA A 58 7.30 1.64 1.58
C ALA A 58 6.52 2.86 1.02
N TRP A 59 7.13 4.04 1.03
CA TRP A 59 6.52 5.23 0.43
C TRP A 59 6.32 5.07 -1.08
N ASN A 60 7.31 4.59 -1.81
CA ASN A 60 7.19 4.34 -3.26
C ASN A 60 6.05 3.36 -3.59
N LYS A 61 5.89 2.31 -2.79
CA LYS A 61 4.77 1.35 -2.92
C LYS A 61 3.42 2.04 -2.65
N ALA A 62 3.30 2.81 -1.56
CA ALA A 62 2.09 3.54 -1.21
C ALA A 62 1.73 4.58 -2.30
N PHE A 63 2.71 5.37 -2.75
CA PHE A 63 2.59 6.34 -3.84
C PHE A 63 2.05 5.70 -5.12
N THR A 64 2.67 4.60 -5.55
CA THR A 64 2.28 3.90 -6.76
C THR A 64 0.86 3.34 -6.65
N ALA A 65 0.55 2.71 -5.51
CA ALA A 65 -0.77 2.11 -5.29
C ALA A 65 -1.89 3.16 -5.28
N ALA A 66 -1.69 4.30 -4.60
CA ALA A 66 -2.65 5.40 -4.58
C ALA A 66 -2.83 6.02 -5.98
N GLY A 67 -1.73 6.41 -6.62
CA GLY A 67 -1.76 7.13 -7.89
C GLY A 67 -2.24 6.29 -9.06
N HIS A 68 -1.88 5.00 -9.10
CA HIS A 68 -2.27 4.10 -10.20
C HIS A 68 -3.49 3.23 -9.87
N LYS A 69 -4.08 3.40 -8.69
CA LYS A 69 -5.29 2.69 -8.23
C LYS A 69 -5.19 1.17 -8.39
N ARG A 70 -3.99 0.64 -8.15
CA ARG A 70 -3.66 -0.76 -8.39
C ARG A 70 -2.66 -1.26 -7.36
N SER A 71 -2.86 -2.48 -6.87
CA SER A 71 -1.86 -3.18 -6.07
C SER A 71 -0.58 -3.38 -6.86
N THR A 72 0.57 -3.06 -6.25
CA THR A 72 1.84 -2.91 -6.99
C THR A 72 2.36 -4.20 -7.62
N HIS A 73 2.08 -5.36 -7.03
CA HIS A 73 2.48 -6.66 -7.61
C HIS A 73 1.78 -6.99 -8.93
N LEU A 74 0.60 -6.42 -9.18
CA LEU A 74 -0.15 -6.66 -10.41
C LEU A 74 0.55 -6.10 -11.67
N PHE A 75 1.56 -5.24 -11.50
CA PHE A 75 2.38 -4.78 -12.61
C PHE A 75 3.33 -5.84 -13.15
N ASN A 76 3.87 -6.70 -12.27
CA ASN A 76 4.83 -7.75 -12.62
C ASN A 76 4.28 -9.17 -12.45
N GLN A 77 2.98 -9.31 -12.23
CA GLN A 77 2.36 -10.64 -12.08
C GLN A 77 2.43 -11.42 -13.38
N THR A 78 3.09 -12.56 -13.36
CA THR A 78 3.15 -13.48 -14.52
C THR A 78 1.81 -14.17 -14.74
N PRO A 79 1.41 -14.44 -16.01
CA PRO A 79 2.12 -14.10 -17.25
C PRO A 79 1.76 -12.72 -17.82
N ASN A 80 0.79 -11.97 -17.25
CA ASN A 80 0.12 -10.85 -17.91
C ASN A 80 0.38 -9.47 -17.28
N GLY A 81 1.34 -9.35 -16.35
CA GLY A 81 1.67 -8.06 -15.73
C GLY A 81 2.15 -7.05 -16.78
N PRO A 82 1.57 -5.83 -16.82
CA PRO A 82 1.85 -4.87 -17.89
C PRO A 82 3.31 -4.36 -17.90
N ALA A 83 4.01 -4.41 -16.77
CA ALA A 83 5.42 -3.99 -16.66
C ALA A 83 6.42 -5.12 -16.95
N LEU A 84 5.96 -6.33 -17.28
CA LEU A 84 6.84 -7.42 -17.68
C LEU A 84 7.53 -7.12 -19.02
N PRO A 85 8.76 -7.66 -19.25
CA PRO A 85 9.45 -7.51 -20.53
C PRO A 85 8.57 -7.89 -21.71
N GLY A 86 8.48 -7.01 -22.70
CA GLY A 86 7.66 -7.18 -23.91
C GLY A 86 6.20 -6.72 -23.75
N ASN A 87 5.74 -6.31 -22.56
CA ASN A 87 4.39 -5.80 -22.34
C ASN A 87 4.35 -4.26 -22.42
N GLU A 88 3.15 -3.72 -22.53
CA GLU A 88 2.86 -2.31 -22.89
C GLU A 88 3.44 -1.26 -21.93
N ALA A 89 3.58 -1.60 -20.64
CA ALA A 89 4.11 -0.68 -19.62
C ALA A 89 5.52 -1.08 -19.14
N PHE A 90 6.26 -1.86 -19.94
CA PHE A 90 7.65 -2.18 -19.62
C PHE A 90 8.47 -0.89 -19.45
N GLY A 91 9.18 -0.78 -18.33
CA GLY A 91 9.96 0.42 -18.01
C GLY A 91 9.20 1.49 -17.18
N ILE A 92 7.91 1.27 -16.86
CA ILE A 92 7.14 2.22 -16.05
C ILE A 92 7.77 2.52 -14.69
N GLN A 93 8.54 1.58 -14.15
CA GLN A 93 9.27 1.72 -12.89
C GLN A 93 10.32 2.84 -12.89
N TRP A 94 10.75 3.30 -14.06
CA TRP A 94 11.66 4.45 -14.18
C TRP A 94 10.94 5.80 -14.13
N SER A 95 9.61 5.81 -14.20
CA SER A 95 8.80 7.03 -14.07
C SER A 95 8.93 7.61 -12.67
N PHE A 96 8.71 8.93 -12.56
CA PHE A 96 8.79 9.66 -11.29
C PHE A 96 10.13 9.47 -10.57
N GLU A 97 11.24 9.55 -11.31
CA GLU A 97 12.60 9.39 -10.77
C GLU A 97 12.83 8.03 -10.06
N GLY A 98 12.20 6.97 -10.57
CA GLY A 98 12.29 5.62 -10.01
C GLY A 98 11.37 5.35 -8.80
N ARG A 99 10.43 6.25 -8.50
CA ARG A 99 9.49 6.06 -7.40
C ARG A 99 8.35 5.09 -7.70
N PHE A 100 8.17 4.71 -8.95
CA PHE A 100 7.12 3.80 -9.35
C PHE A 100 7.48 2.35 -9.00
N ALA A 101 6.86 1.79 -7.96
CA ALA A 101 7.11 0.42 -7.52
C ALA A 101 6.22 -0.58 -8.28
N VAL A 102 6.83 -1.64 -8.83
CA VAL A 102 6.13 -2.68 -9.62
C VAL A 102 6.14 -4.05 -8.95
N PHE A 103 6.51 -4.12 -7.67
CA PHE A 103 6.59 -5.35 -6.89
C PHE A 103 5.70 -5.29 -5.64
N VAL A 104 5.45 -6.44 -5.04
CA VAL A 104 4.47 -6.65 -3.97
C VAL A 104 4.69 -5.75 -2.75
N GLY A 105 3.57 -5.39 -2.08
CA GLY A 105 3.55 -4.70 -0.80
C GLY A 105 2.96 -3.29 -0.85
N GLY A 106 2.44 -2.84 -2.00
CA GLY A 106 1.65 -1.61 -2.11
C GLY A 106 0.19 -1.92 -2.44
N PHE A 107 -0.75 -1.34 -1.69
CA PHE A 107 -2.18 -1.57 -1.87
C PHE A 107 -2.92 -0.23 -1.85
N PRO A 108 -3.84 0.01 -2.81
CA PRO A 108 -4.75 1.16 -2.72
C PRO A 108 -5.63 1.05 -1.47
N ILE A 109 -5.86 2.17 -0.82
CA ILE A 109 -6.88 2.28 0.21
C ILE A 109 -8.16 2.75 -0.47
N VAL A 110 -9.13 1.84 -0.58
CA VAL A 110 -10.40 2.08 -1.29
C VAL A 110 -11.53 2.12 -0.29
N VAL A 111 -12.24 3.24 -0.25
CA VAL A 111 -13.40 3.47 0.60
C VAL A 111 -14.59 3.84 -0.27
N ASP A 112 -15.70 3.14 -0.16
CA ASP A 112 -16.92 3.33 -0.95
C ASP A 112 -16.67 3.39 -2.47
N GLY A 113 -15.71 2.61 -2.96
CA GLY A 113 -15.31 2.54 -4.36
C GLY A 113 -14.33 3.62 -4.85
N GLU A 114 -13.93 4.54 -3.97
CA GLU A 114 -12.97 5.61 -4.27
C GLU A 114 -11.62 5.35 -3.62
N VAL A 115 -10.53 5.59 -4.37
CA VAL A 115 -9.19 5.55 -3.79
C VAL A 115 -8.96 6.80 -2.96
N VAL A 116 -8.78 6.62 -1.67
CA VAL A 116 -8.53 7.70 -0.69
C VAL A 116 -7.07 7.79 -0.26
N GLY A 117 -6.24 6.83 -0.70
CA GLY A 117 -4.83 6.77 -0.37
C GLY A 117 -4.17 5.46 -0.79
N GLY A 118 -3.00 5.21 -0.26
CA GLY A 118 -2.26 3.96 -0.44
C GLY A 118 -1.50 3.54 0.82
N ILE A 119 -1.36 2.25 0.99
CA ILE A 119 -0.47 1.67 2.00
C ILE A 119 0.69 0.95 1.32
N GLY A 120 1.89 1.11 1.86
CA GLY A 120 3.10 0.44 1.41
C GLY A 120 3.83 -0.22 2.57
N LEU A 121 4.26 -1.46 2.37
CA LEU A 121 4.98 -2.30 3.32
C LEU A 121 6.36 -2.64 2.74
N SER A 122 7.38 -2.61 3.58
CA SER A 122 8.74 -3.00 3.19
C SER A 122 9.52 -3.57 4.36
N GLY A 123 9.76 -4.86 4.34
CA GLY A 123 10.52 -5.53 5.39
C GLY A 123 10.56 -7.04 5.21
N GLY A 124 9.43 -7.63 4.88
CA GLY A 124 9.27 -9.07 4.67
C GLY A 124 9.52 -9.53 3.23
N ASN A 125 9.07 -10.73 2.95
CA ASN A 125 8.83 -11.21 1.59
C ASN A 125 7.42 -10.77 1.14
N GLY A 126 7.07 -11.09 -0.10
CA GLY A 126 5.80 -10.67 -0.69
C GLY A 126 4.55 -11.13 0.07
N GLU A 127 4.57 -12.33 0.61
CA GLU A 127 3.47 -12.89 1.40
C GLU A 127 3.35 -12.17 2.75
N GLN A 128 4.47 -11.91 3.40
CA GLN A 128 4.51 -11.20 4.68
C GLN A 128 4.05 -9.75 4.53
N ASP A 129 4.58 -9.01 3.54
CA ASP A 129 4.13 -7.64 3.24
C ASP A 129 2.61 -7.62 2.96
N THR A 130 2.10 -8.58 2.16
CA THR A 130 0.67 -8.71 1.87
C THR A 130 -0.16 -8.96 3.12
N THR A 131 0.28 -9.87 3.97
CA THR A 131 -0.40 -10.21 5.22
C THR A 131 -0.54 -8.98 6.13
N CYS A 132 0.53 -8.20 6.28
CA CYS A 132 0.51 -6.95 7.06
C CYS A 132 -0.37 -5.88 6.42
N GLY A 133 -0.32 -5.73 5.09
CA GLY A 133 -1.16 -4.77 4.37
C GLY A 133 -2.65 -5.07 4.47
N VAL A 134 -3.05 -6.32 4.30
CA VAL A 134 -4.45 -6.76 4.44
C VAL A 134 -4.93 -6.58 5.87
N ALA A 135 -4.08 -6.82 6.89
CA ALA A 135 -4.43 -6.57 8.29
C ALA A 135 -4.74 -5.08 8.53
N ALA A 136 -3.99 -4.16 7.94
CA ALA A 136 -4.27 -2.73 8.02
C ALA A 136 -5.60 -2.33 7.35
N LEU A 137 -5.89 -2.85 6.15
CA LEU A 137 -7.16 -2.61 5.46
C LEU A 137 -8.35 -3.14 6.27
N LYS A 138 -8.19 -4.32 6.88
CA LYS A 138 -9.20 -4.91 7.75
C LYS A 138 -9.47 -4.05 8.98
N ALA A 139 -8.42 -3.55 9.63
CA ALA A 139 -8.57 -2.66 10.78
C ALA A 139 -9.33 -1.37 10.42
N LEU A 140 -9.08 -0.80 9.25
CA LEU A 140 -9.83 0.36 8.76
C LEU A 140 -11.31 0.03 8.54
N GLN A 141 -11.63 -1.15 7.96
CA GLN A 141 -13.02 -1.60 7.81
C GLN A 141 -13.71 -1.77 9.17
N GLU A 142 -13.02 -2.35 10.14
CA GLU A 142 -13.55 -2.52 11.50
C GLU A 142 -13.81 -1.18 12.19
N TYR A 143 -12.91 -0.21 11.99
CA TYR A 143 -13.07 1.16 12.51
C TYR A 143 -14.29 1.87 11.93
N PHE A 144 -14.52 1.75 10.62
CA PHE A 144 -15.68 2.36 9.98
C PHE A 144 -16.99 1.60 10.23
N GLY A 145 -16.91 0.30 10.53
CA GLY A 145 -18.08 -0.54 10.73
C GLY A 145 -18.98 -0.56 9.48
N SER A 146 -20.25 -0.20 9.66
CA SER A 146 -21.24 -0.13 8.56
C SER A 146 -21.32 1.25 7.88
N LYS A 147 -20.57 2.26 8.36
CA LYS A 147 -20.63 3.62 7.82
C LYS A 147 -19.99 3.73 6.44
N HIS A 148 -18.89 3.03 6.25
CA HIS A 148 -18.12 3.01 5.00
C HIS A 148 -17.67 1.59 4.69
N ARG A 149 -17.55 1.28 3.40
CA ARG A 149 -17.05 0.00 2.92
C ARG A 149 -15.60 0.15 2.47
N VAL A 150 -14.69 -0.55 3.14
CA VAL A 150 -13.29 -0.67 2.73
C VAL A 150 -13.11 -1.92 1.89
N LEU A 151 -12.33 -1.84 0.82
CA LEU A 151 -11.98 -3.00 0.01
C LEU A 151 -10.82 -3.75 0.68
N VAL A 152 -11.13 -4.86 1.35
CA VAL A 152 -10.17 -5.68 2.12
C VAL A 152 -9.72 -6.88 1.29
N GLN A 153 -8.72 -6.68 0.45
CA GLN A 153 -8.13 -7.73 -0.39
C GLN A 153 -6.71 -7.34 -0.85
N ALA A 154 -5.94 -8.32 -1.33
CA ALA A 154 -4.59 -8.07 -1.86
C ALA A 154 -4.62 -7.57 -3.31
N ASP A 155 -5.46 -8.16 -4.15
CA ASP A 155 -5.51 -7.87 -5.59
C ASP A 155 -6.55 -6.79 -5.89
N ILE A 156 -6.12 -5.53 -5.83
CA ILE A 156 -6.97 -4.36 -6.11
C ILE A 156 -6.55 -3.73 -7.43
N LYS A 157 -7.52 -3.53 -8.32
CA LYS A 157 -7.39 -2.81 -9.58
C LYS A 157 -8.71 -2.09 -9.88
N LEU A 158 -8.68 -0.76 -9.96
CA LEU A 158 -9.80 0.10 -10.30
C LEU A 158 -9.62 0.78 -11.65
#